data_35a643ea11be3c4a97ee6f089c71cd80
#
_entry.id   35a643ea11be3c4a97ee6f089c71cd80
#
_cell.length_a   1.000
_cell.length_b   1.000
_cell.length_c   1.000
_cell.angle_alpha   90.00
_cell.angle_beta   90.00
_cell.angle_gamma   90.00
#
_symmetry.space_group_name_H-M   'P 1'
#
loop_
_entity.id
_entity.type
_entity.pdbx_description
1 polymer ?
#
loop_
_entity_poly.entity_id
_entity_poly.type
_entity_poly.pdbx_seq_one_letter_code
_entity_poly.pdbx_strand_id
1 'polypeptide(L)'
;NDTHPSMVIPELIRLLGEHGISFDEAVQIVTDTCAYTNHTILAEALEKWPRHYLDTVVPQLMPIIEKLDSIAKTRTTDPSLAVIDQNQVVHMAHMDIHFSHSTNGVAALHTQILKESELAGFYQMYPNKFNNKTNGITFRRWLLKCNPALTSEIESLMIRFKSIAMNLKSSRNL
;
A
#
# COMPACT_ATOMS: atom_id res chain seq x y z
N ASN A 1 1.54 -2.46 4.30
CA ASN A 1 1.48 -3.59 3.39
C ASN A 1 0.16 -4.34 3.59
N ASP A 2 -0.80 -4.20 2.65
CA ASP A 2 -2.21 -4.48 2.82
C ASP A 2 -2.79 -3.74 4.05
N THR A 3 -3.89 -4.23 4.65
CA THR A 3 -4.53 -3.61 5.81
C THR A 3 -4.02 -4.12 7.16
N HIS A 4 -3.16 -5.14 7.17
CA HIS A 4 -2.66 -5.72 8.42
C HIS A 4 -2.00 -4.70 9.37
N PRO A 5 -1.21 -3.72 8.89
CA PRO A 5 -0.61 -2.70 9.76
C PRO A 5 -1.42 -1.39 9.86
N SER A 6 -2.70 -1.35 9.44
CA SER A 6 -3.50 -0.11 9.38
C SER A 6 -3.59 0.63 10.71
N MET A 7 -3.48 -0.09 11.83
CA MET A 7 -3.45 0.51 13.17
C MET A 7 -2.23 1.42 13.41
N VAL A 8 -1.23 1.40 12.54
CA VAL A 8 -0.11 2.37 12.62
C VAL A 8 -0.61 3.81 12.48
N ILE A 9 -1.67 4.04 11.71
CA ILE A 9 -2.23 5.38 11.50
C ILE A 9 -2.71 6.00 12.83
N PRO A 10 -3.71 5.43 13.53
CA PRO A 10 -4.17 6.01 14.78
C PRO A 10 -3.11 5.92 15.90
N GLU A 11 -2.28 4.88 15.93
CA GLU A 11 -1.25 4.75 16.97
C GLU A 11 -0.15 5.80 16.81
N LEU A 12 0.32 6.07 15.59
CA LEU A 12 1.32 7.11 15.37
C LEU A 12 0.76 8.49 15.73
N ILE A 13 -0.51 8.78 15.42
CA ILE A 13 -1.18 10.02 15.85
C ILE A 13 -1.21 10.11 17.39
N ARG A 14 -1.53 9.02 18.07
CA ARG A 14 -1.53 8.95 19.53
C ARG A 14 -0.15 9.26 20.11
N LEU A 15 0.88 8.61 19.62
CA LEU A 15 2.27 8.79 20.05
C LEU A 15 2.77 10.22 19.78
N LEU A 16 2.49 10.78 18.63
CA LEU A 16 2.84 12.16 18.32
C LEU A 16 2.16 13.14 19.29
N GLY A 17 0.90 12.87 19.65
CA GLY A 17 0.17 13.64 20.65
C GLY A 17 0.82 13.59 22.05
N GLU A 18 1.33 12.44 22.47
CA GLU A 18 2.10 12.29 23.73
C GLU A 18 3.39 13.14 23.73
N HIS A 19 3.93 13.42 22.53
CA HIS A 19 5.11 14.29 22.37
C HIS A 19 4.75 15.76 22.13
N GLY A 20 3.48 16.14 22.33
CA GLY A 20 3.03 17.52 22.27
C GLY A 20 2.70 18.01 20.84
N ILE A 21 2.66 17.15 19.86
CA ILE A 21 2.21 17.49 18.49
C ILE A 21 0.68 17.60 18.48
N SER A 22 0.17 18.66 17.86
CA SER A 22 -1.29 18.84 17.73
C SER A 22 -1.91 17.73 16.88
N PHE A 23 -3.21 17.45 17.08
CA PHE A 23 -3.91 16.41 16.34
C PHE A 23 -3.85 16.64 14.83
N ASP A 24 -4.09 17.85 14.37
CA ASP A 24 -4.12 18.19 12.94
C ASP A 24 -2.73 18.05 12.30
N GLU A 25 -1.69 18.45 13.00
CA GLU A 25 -0.30 18.29 12.57
C GLU A 25 0.10 16.80 12.54
N ALA A 26 -0.30 16.03 13.55
CA ALA A 26 -0.07 14.59 13.60
C ALA A 26 -0.76 13.87 12.45
N VAL A 27 -2.00 14.22 12.10
CA VAL A 27 -2.72 13.69 10.92
C VAL A 27 -1.97 14.01 9.63
N GLN A 28 -1.42 15.22 9.50
CA GLN A 28 -0.65 15.59 8.32
C GLN A 28 0.66 14.79 8.24
N ILE A 29 1.42 14.68 9.33
CA ILE A 29 2.65 13.89 9.41
C ILE A 29 2.39 12.43 9.01
N VAL A 30 1.34 11.84 9.57
CA VAL A 30 0.95 10.44 9.26
C VAL A 30 0.57 10.29 7.80
N THR A 31 -0.22 11.23 7.26
CA THR A 31 -0.64 11.21 5.86
C THR A 31 0.56 11.28 4.92
N ASP A 32 1.55 12.11 5.21
CA ASP A 32 2.75 12.29 4.39
C ASP A 32 3.75 11.14 4.54
N THR A 33 3.66 10.39 5.64
CA THR A 33 4.58 9.27 5.95
C THR A 33 4.06 7.93 5.48
N CYS A 34 2.75 7.68 5.60
CA CYS A 34 2.15 6.39 5.31
C CYS A 34 1.77 6.23 3.83
N ALA A 35 1.87 5.01 3.34
CA ALA A 35 1.39 4.61 2.03
C ALA A 35 0.68 3.25 2.14
N TYR A 36 -0.36 3.05 1.32
CA TYR A 36 -1.15 1.83 1.31
C TYR A 36 -0.89 1.02 0.04
N THR A 37 -0.50 -0.24 0.22
CA THR A 37 -0.41 -1.22 -0.87
C THR A 37 -1.53 -2.25 -0.70
N ASN A 38 -2.45 -2.30 -1.66
CA ASN A 38 -3.50 -3.30 -1.68
C ASN A 38 -3.05 -4.56 -2.44
N HIS A 39 -3.35 -5.74 -1.88
CA HIS A 39 -3.02 -7.05 -2.47
C HIS A 39 -4.25 -7.87 -2.85
N THR A 40 -5.46 -7.39 -2.59
CA THR A 40 -6.71 -8.11 -2.85
C THR A 40 -7.65 -7.34 -3.76
N ILE A 41 -8.45 -8.07 -4.54
CA ILE A 41 -9.56 -7.54 -5.34
C ILE A 41 -10.93 -8.04 -4.85
N LEU A 42 -10.95 -8.85 -3.79
CA LEU A 42 -12.19 -9.37 -3.22
C LEU A 42 -12.69 -8.42 -2.13
N ALA A 43 -13.84 -7.82 -2.33
CA ALA A 43 -14.45 -6.89 -1.37
C ALA A 43 -14.63 -7.52 0.03
N GLU A 44 -14.91 -8.81 0.08
CA GLU A 44 -15.01 -9.57 1.32
C GLU A 44 -13.68 -9.76 2.06
N ALA A 45 -12.56 -9.67 1.35
CA ALA A 45 -11.23 -9.76 1.93
C ALA A 45 -10.65 -8.39 2.35
N LEU A 46 -11.36 -7.28 2.08
CA LEU A 46 -11.03 -5.97 2.63
C LEU A 46 -11.37 -5.97 4.13
N GLU A 47 -10.33 -5.88 4.95
CA GLU A 47 -10.41 -6.01 6.39
C GLU A 47 -11.31 -4.94 7.00
N LYS A 48 -12.26 -5.40 7.81
CA LYS A 48 -13.20 -4.55 8.55
C LYS A 48 -13.56 -5.19 9.88
N TRP A 49 -13.73 -4.36 10.91
CA TRP A 49 -13.97 -4.82 12.28
C TRP A 49 -15.16 -4.13 12.90
N PRO A 50 -16.05 -4.86 13.59
CA PRO A 50 -17.06 -4.25 14.43
C PRO A 50 -16.40 -3.32 15.47
N ARG A 51 -16.90 -2.11 15.61
CA ARG A 51 -16.35 -1.10 16.53
C ARG A 51 -16.13 -1.64 17.93
N HIS A 52 -17.08 -2.41 18.47
CA HIS A 52 -16.99 -2.93 19.85
C HIS A 52 -15.80 -3.89 20.08
N TYR A 53 -15.25 -4.52 19.01
CA TYR A 53 -14.02 -5.29 19.12
C TYR A 53 -12.82 -4.36 19.36
N LEU A 54 -12.77 -3.26 18.62
CA LEU A 54 -11.70 -2.28 18.77
C LEU A 54 -11.81 -1.51 20.09
N ASP A 55 -13.03 -1.20 20.55
CA ASP A 55 -13.28 -0.63 21.87
C ASP A 55 -12.76 -1.53 23.01
N THR A 56 -12.75 -2.85 22.79
CA THR A 56 -12.26 -3.83 23.78
C THR A 56 -10.76 -4.03 23.69
N VAL A 57 -10.20 -4.13 22.48
CA VAL A 57 -8.80 -4.53 22.26
C VAL A 57 -7.86 -3.32 22.28
N VAL A 58 -8.29 -2.20 21.72
CA VAL A 58 -7.48 -0.97 21.56
C VAL A 58 -8.29 0.28 21.93
N PRO A 59 -8.88 0.35 23.12
CA PRO A 59 -9.78 1.43 23.53
C PRO A 59 -9.14 2.82 23.41
N GLN A 60 -7.83 2.92 23.58
CA GLN A 60 -7.07 4.17 23.48
C GLN A 60 -7.04 4.73 22.05
N LEU A 61 -7.25 3.91 21.02
CA LEU A 61 -7.22 4.33 19.62
C LEU A 61 -8.60 4.73 19.07
N MET A 62 -9.68 4.25 19.67
CA MET A 62 -11.03 4.52 19.17
C MET A 62 -11.38 6.03 19.11
N PRO A 63 -11.06 6.87 20.11
CA PRO A 63 -11.31 8.31 20.01
C PRO A 63 -10.56 8.97 18.84
N ILE A 64 -9.40 8.44 18.47
CA ILE A 64 -8.61 8.92 17.32
C ILE A 64 -9.27 8.47 16.02
N ILE A 65 -9.67 7.21 15.91
CA ILE A 65 -10.37 6.65 14.74
C ILE A 65 -11.69 7.40 14.50
N GLU A 66 -12.45 7.76 15.54
CA GLU A 66 -13.66 8.56 15.44
C GLU A 66 -13.40 9.98 14.89
N LYS A 67 -12.31 10.61 15.35
CA LYS A 67 -11.90 11.92 14.80
C LYS A 67 -11.48 11.80 13.34
N LEU A 68 -10.75 10.74 12.97
CA LEU A 68 -10.37 10.47 11.59
C LEU A 68 -11.61 10.23 10.72
N ASP A 69 -12.59 9.45 11.19
CA ASP A 69 -13.87 9.26 10.51
C ASP A 69 -14.62 10.58 10.31
N SER A 70 -14.64 11.43 11.33
CA SER A 70 -15.24 12.78 11.23
C SER A 70 -14.57 13.60 10.14
N ILE A 71 -13.23 13.60 10.06
CA ILE A 71 -12.49 14.28 8.98
C ILE A 71 -12.82 13.66 7.61
N ALA A 72 -12.83 12.33 7.50
CA ALA A 72 -13.17 11.66 6.26
C ALA A 72 -14.57 12.07 5.75
N LYS A 73 -15.55 12.13 6.64
CA LYS A 73 -16.92 12.57 6.34
C LYS A 73 -17.04 14.03 5.91
N THR A 74 -16.09 14.89 6.26
CA THR A 74 -16.07 16.26 5.71
C THR A 74 -15.55 16.33 4.28
N ARG A 75 -14.80 15.30 3.83
CA ARG A 75 -14.19 15.26 2.51
C ARG A 75 -15.11 14.70 1.43
N THR A 76 -16.17 13.95 1.82
CA THR A 76 -17.12 13.33 0.89
C THR A 76 -18.52 13.27 1.49
N THR A 77 -19.51 13.38 0.62
CA THR A 77 -20.92 13.15 0.98
C THR A 77 -21.36 11.70 0.75
N ASP A 78 -20.48 10.86 0.16
CA ASP A 78 -20.75 9.46 -0.08
C ASP A 78 -20.48 8.66 1.21
N PRO A 79 -21.54 8.11 1.87
CA PRO A 79 -21.39 7.39 3.11
C PRO A 79 -20.64 6.04 2.93
N SER A 80 -20.55 5.52 1.72
CA SER A 80 -19.83 4.27 1.43
C SER A 80 -18.31 4.43 1.57
N LEU A 81 -17.79 5.65 1.60
CA LEU A 81 -16.37 5.96 1.74
C LEU A 81 -15.97 6.33 3.19
N ALA A 82 -16.90 6.26 4.13
CA ALA A 82 -16.63 6.53 5.54
C ALA A 82 -15.65 5.51 6.15
N VAL A 83 -14.88 5.93 7.14
CA VAL A 83 -14.03 5.02 7.93
C VAL A 83 -14.89 4.14 8.83
N ILE A 84 -15.91 4.72 9.46
CA ILE A 84 -16.90 4.00 10.27
C ILE A 84 -18.25 4.09 9.56
N ASP A 85 -18.78 2.95 9.17
CA ASP A 85 -20.05 2.87 8.46
C ASP A 85 -21.29 2.97 9.40
N GLN A 86 -22.47 2.97 8.81
CA GLN A 86 -23.75 3.06 9.53
C GLN A 86 -23.98 1.89 10.50
N ASN A 87 -23.35 0.74 10.25
CA ASN A 87 -23.46 -0.45 11.08
C ASN A 87 -22.38 -0.49 12.19
N GLN A 88 -21.69 0.60 12.41
CA GLN A 88 -20.57 0.69 13.36
C GLN A 88 -19.46 -0.31 13.06
N VAL A 89 -19.13 -0.48 11.79
CA VAL A 89 -18.00 -1.28 11.31
C VAL A 89 -16.90 -0.33 10.83
N VAL A 90 -15.68 -0.57 11.29
CA VAL A 90 -14.49 0.18 10.93
C VAL A 90 -13.81 -0.47 9.74
N HIS A 91 -13.65 0.27 8.65
CA HIS A 91 -13.05 -0.17 7.40
C HIS A 91 -11.58 0.23 7.35
N MET A 92 -10.66 -0.74 7.45
CA MET A 92 -9.23 -0.48 7.51
C MET A 92 -8.72 0.17 6.22
N ALA A 93 -9.08 -0.37 5.06
CA ALA A 93 -8.67 0.19 3.76
C ALA A 93 -9.16 1.64 3.56
N HIS A 94 -10.35 1.99 4.05
CA HIS A 94 -10.86 3.36 3.96
C HIS A 94 -10.00 4.33 4.78
N MET A 95 -9.64 3.94 6.00
CA MET A 95 -8.71 4.71 6.83
C MET A 95 -7.35 4.86 6.14
N ASP A 96 -6.80 3.78 5.59
CA ASP A 96 -5.52 3.79 4.88
C ASP A 96 -5.53 4.75 3.68
N ILE A 97 -6.61 4.74 2.86
CA ILE A 97 -6.69 5.59 1.67
C ILE A 97 -6.88 7.05 2.05
N HIS A 98 -7.71 7.36 3.04
CA HIS A 98 -7.91 8.74 3.49
C HIS A 98 -6.64 9.36 4.05
N PHE A 99 -5.85 8.60 4.81
CA PHE A 99 -4.74 9.10 5.63
C PHE A 99 -3.37 8.54 5.23
N SER A 100 -3.18 8.32 3.93
CA SER A 100 -1.88 8.06 3.32
C SER A 100 -1.66 8.95 2.09
N HIS A 101 -0.40 9.12 1.68
CA HIS A 101 -0.08 9.90 0.47
C HIS A 101 -0.25 9.11 -0.83
N SER A 102 -0.26 7.77 -0.76
CA SER A 102 -0.22 6.91 -1.96
C SER A 102 -0.95 5.61 -1.71
N THR A 103 -1.72 5.17 -2.71
CA THR A 103 -2.39 3.87 -2.76
C THR A 103 -1.98 3.16 -4.04
N ASN A 104 -1.43 1.95 -3.94
CA ASN A 104 -1.06 1.17 -5.11
C ASN A 104 -1.64 -0.24 -5.13
N GLY A 105 -1.94 -0.71 -6.35
CA GLY A 105 -2.07 -2.12 -6.64
C GLY A 105 -0.72 -2.74 -6.97
N VAL A 106 -0.69 -4.07 -7.15
CA VAL A 106 0.55 -4.87 -7.29
C VAL A 106 0.73 -5.50 -8.68
N ALA A 107 -0.12 -5.16 -9.62
CA ALA A 107 -0.02 -5.47 -11.05
C ALA A 107 -0.89 -4.48 -11.83
N ALA A 108 -0.59 -4.24 -13.11
CA ALA A 108 -1.33 -3.28 -13.94
C ALA A 108 -2.84 -3.59 -13.97
N LEU A 109 -3.21 -4.84 -14.26
CA LEU A 109 -4.61 -5.28 -14.27
C LEU A 109 -5.26 -5.14 -12.88
N HIS A 110 -4.58 -5.55 -11.81
CA HIS A 110 -5.07 -5.40 -10.45
C HIS A 110 -5.36 -3.94 -10.11
N THR A 111 -4.44 -3.04 -10.43
CA THR A 111 -4.58 -1.60 -10.18
C THR A 111 -5.74 -1.01 -10.97
N GLN A 112 -5.96 -1.48 -12.21
CA GLN A 112 -7.10 -1.05 -13.01
C GLN A 112 -8.42 -1.51 -12.39
N ILE A 113 -8.53 -2.75 -11.95
CA ILE A 113 -9.72 -3.27 -11.25
C ILE A 113 -10.02 -2.45 -9.99
N LEU A 114 -9.00 -2.13 -9.19
CA LEU A 114 -9.17 -1.28 -8.01
C LEU A 114 -9.78 0.08 -8.36
N LYS A 115 -9.31 0.72 -9.44
CA LYS A 115 -9.77 2.04 -9.89
C LYS A 115 -11.18 2.01 -10.47
N GLU A 116 -11.56 0.95 -11.15
CA GLU A 116 -12.82 0.85 -11.89
C GLU A 116 -13.94 0.19 -11.10
N SER A 117 -13.61 -0.63 -10.11
CA SER A 117 -14.54 -1.44 -9.32
C SER A 117 -14.40 -1.20 -7.82
N GLU A 118 -13.49 -1.91 -7.16
CA GLU A 118 -13.47 -2.05 -5.70
C GLU A 118 -13.26 -0.74 -4.94
N LEU A 119 -12.44 0.15 -5.48
CA LEU A 119 -12.09 1.45 -4.88
C LEU A 119 -12.45 2.62 -5.81
N ALA A 120 -13.41 2.44 -6.71
CA ALA A 120 -13.79 3.44 -7.71
C ALA A 120 -14.18 4.80 -7.08
N GLY A 121 -14.94 4.79 -6.00
CA GLY A 121 -15.31 6.00 -5.26
C GLY A 121 -14.09 6.74 -4.71
N PHE A 122 -13.13 6.01 -4.16
CA PHE A 122 -11.86 6.59 -3.70
C PHE A 122 -10.99 7.09 -4.85
N TYR A 123 -10.98 6.38 -5.98
CA TYR A 123 -10.25 6.84 -7.16
C TYR A 123 -10.82 8.14 -7.73
N GLN A 124 -12.15 8.30 -7.74
CA GLN A 124 -12.79 9.55 -8.13
C GLN A 124 -12.43 10.70 -7.20
N MET A 125 -12.32 10.42 -5.89
CA MET A 125 -11.99 11.39 -4.87
C MET A 125 -10.49 11.78 -4.85
N TYR A 126 -9.60 10.78 -5.02
CA TYR A 126 -8.16 10.93 -4.92
C TYR A 126 -7.40 10.34 -6.13
N PRO A 127 -7.66 10.79 -7.36
CA PRO A 127 -7.08 10.15 -8.56
C PRO A 127 -5.55 10.12 -8.54
N ASN A 128 -4.92 11.14 -7.97
CA ASN A 128 -3.46 11.26 -7.92
C ASN A 128 -2.79 10.34 -6.89
N LYS A 129 -3.54 9.77 -5.94
CA LYS A 129 -2.99 8.80 -4.99
C LYS A 129 -2.78 7.41 -5.61
N PHE A 130 -3.57 7.07 -6.64
CA PHE A 130 -3.60 5.70 -7.19
C PHE A 130 -2.53 5.47 -8.23
N ASN A 131 -1.67 4.49 -7.97
CA ASN A 131 -0.60 4.11 -8.87
C ASN A 131 -0.38 2.59 -8.89
N ASN A 132 0.43 2.10 -9.82
CA ASN A 132 0.78 0.69 -9.91
C ASN A 132 2.23 0.46 -9.52
N LYS A 133 2.47 -0.56 -8.71
CA LYS A 133 3.81 -1.10 -8.41
C LYS A 133 3.76 -2.61 -8.56
N THR A 134 4.11 -3.09 -9.75
CA THR A 134 4.12 -4.53 -10.05
C THR A 134 5.04 -5.27 -9.09
N ASN A 135 4.56 -6.37 -8.52
CA ASN A 135 5.36 -7.24 -7.69
C ASN A 135 6.62 -7.69 -8.43
N GLY A 136 7.73 -7.72 -7.71
CA GLY A 136 9.00 -8.25 -8.20
C GLY A 136 9.37 -9.57 -7.55
N ILE A 137 10.52 -10.08 -7.94
CA ILE A 137 11.12 -11.28 -7.35
C ILE A 137 12.54 -10.99 -6.86
N THR A 138 12.98 -11.74 -5.86
CA THR A 138 14.38 -11.77 -5.43
C THR A 138 15.12 -12.79 -6.28
N PHE A 139 15.99 -12.33 -7.20
CA PHE A 139 16.73 -13.21 -8.12
C PHE A 139 17.61 -14.23 -7.40
N ARG A 140 18.21 -13.88 -6.26
CA ARG A 140 19.01 -14.83 -5.46
C ARG A 140 18.20 -16.08 -5.06
N ARG A 141 16.93 -15.89 -4.67
CA ARG A 141 16.04 -17.01 -4.31
C ARG A 141 15.47 -17.67 -5.57
N TRP A 142 14.79 -16.92 -6.40
CA TRP A 142 13.90 -17.44 -7.45
C TRP A 142 14.63 -17.84 -8.74
N LEU A 143 15.82 -17.29 -8.98
CA LEU A 143 16.66 -17.70 -10.10
C LEU A 143 17.83 -18.58 -9.61
N LEU A 144 18.79 -17.98 -8.87
CA LEU A 144 20.04 -18.67 -8.52
C LEU A 144 19.82 -19.94 -7.69
N LYS A 145 18.92 -19.92 -6.71
CA LYS A 145 18.68 -21.05 -5.81
C LYS A 145 17.66 -22.05 -6.36
N CYS A 146 16.53 -21.55 -6.90
CA CYS A 146 15.40 -22.41 -7.29
C CYS A 146 15.48 -22.90 -8.73
N ASN A 147 16.29 -22.27 -9.61
CA ASN A 147 16.41 -22.69 -11.01
C ASN A 147 17.88 -22.69 -11.46
N PRO A 148 18.68 -23.65 -10.98
CA PRO A 148 20.11 -23.73 -11.31
C PRO A 148 20.36 -24.00 -12.79
N ALA A 149 19.48 -24.70 -13.48
CA ALA A 149 19.59 -24.96 -14.91
C ALA A 149 19.50 -23.69 -15.73
N LEU A 150 18.51 -22.85 -15.50
CA LEU A 150 18.37 -21.56 -16.14
C LEU A 150 19.51 -20.60 -15.75
N THR A 151 19.94 -20.62 -14.49
CA THR A 151 21.10 -19.84 -14.02
C THR A 151 22.34 -20.16 -14.82
N SER A 152 22.67 -21.47 -14.98
CA SER A 152 23.83 -21.91 -15.75
C SER A 152 23.77 -21.48 -17.23
N GLU A 153 22.59 -21.54 -17.84
CA GLU A 153 22.39 -21.08 -19.22
C GLU A 153 22.63 -19.57 -19.37
N ILE A 154 22.07 -18.77 -18.46
CA ILE A 154 22.28 -17.31 -18.44
C ILE A 154 23.78 -16.96 -18.25
N GLU A 155 24.46 -17.62 -17.32
CA GLU A 155 25.90 -17.44 -17.10
C GLU A 155 26.71 -17.77 -18.35
N SER A 156 26.40 -18.88 -19.02
CA SER A 156 27.02 -19.30 -20.27
C SER A 156 26.83 -18.24 -21.38
N LEU A 157 25.63 -17.69 -21.52
CA LEU A 157 25.34 -16.63 -22.48
C LEU A 157 26.11 -15.34 -22.15
N MET A 158 26.19 -14.96 -20.88
CA MET A 158 26.96 -13.78 -20.46
C MET A 158 28.44 -13.91 -20.74
N ILE A 159 29.03 -15.08 -20.56
CA ILE A 159 30.44 -15.36 -20.90
C ILE A 159 30.65 -15.23 -22.41
N ARG A 160 29.74 -15.79 -23.23
CA ARG A 160 29.78 -15.66 -24.69
C ARG A 160 29.71 -14.16 -25.12
N PHE A 161 28.80 -13.37 -24.54
CA PHE A 161 28.69 -11.94 -24.84
C PHE A 161 29.97 -11.16 -24.48
N LYS A 162 30.56 -11.44 -23.32
CA LYS A 162 31.85 -10.79 -22.92
C LYS A 162 32.98 -11.14 -23.88
N SER A 163 33.10 -12.40 -24.33
CA SER A 163 34.08 -12.85 -25.30
C SER A 163 33.92 -12.14 -26.65
N ILE A 164 32.71 -12.07 -27.18
CA ILE A 164 32.38 -11.38 -28.43
C ILE A 164 32.73 -9.87 -28.32
N ALA A 165 32.34 -9.21 -27.20
CA ALA A 165 32.62 -7.80 -26.99
C ALA A 165 34.13 -7.50 -26.89
N MET A 166 34.94 -8.39 -26.30
CA MET A 166 36.39 -8.25 -26.25
C MET A 166 37.02 -8.44 -27.64
N ASN A 167 36.58 -9.41 -28.44
CA ASN A 167 37.05 -9.65 -29.79
C ASN A 167 36.73 -8.46 -30.73
N LEU A 168 35.55 -7.87 -30.61
CA LEU A 168 35.16 -6.68 -31.38
C LEU A 168 35.98 -5.43 -31.02
N LYS A 169 36.45 -5.30 -29.77
CA LYS A 169 37.38 -4.22 -29.38
C LYS A 169 38.77 -4.45 -29.92
N SER A 170 39.26 -5.69 -29.95
CA SER A 170 40.58 -6.03 -30.50
C SER A 170 40.64 -5.81 -32.00
N SER A 171 39.60 -6.09 -32.76
CA SER A 171 39.54 -5.91 -34.22
C SER A 171 39.38 -4.45 -34.70
N ARG A 172 39.12 -3.50 -33.79
CA ARG A 172 39.05 -2.06 -34.10
C ARG A 172 40.39 -1.34 -33.89
N ASN A 173 41.39 -2.03 -33.37
CA ASN A 173 42.75 -1.48 -33.12
C ASN A 173 43.80 -2.01 -34.12
N LEU A 174 43.34 -2.62 -35.21
CA LEU A 174 44.11 -2.94 -36.41
C LEU A 174 43.62 -2.08 -37.59
#